data_db9e74e3943e13b40fb4c718bbbf4f7a
#
_entry.id   db9e74e3943e13b40fb4c718bbbf4f7a
#
_cell.length_a   1.000
_cell.length_b   1.000
_cell.length_c   1.000
_cell.angle_alpha   90.00
_cell.angle_beta   90.00
_cell.angle_gamma   90.00
#
_symmetry.space_group_name_H-M   'P 1'
#
loop_
_entity.id
_entity.type
_entity.pdbx_description
1 polymer ?
#
loop_
_entity_poly.entity_id
_entity_poly.type
_entity_poly.pdbx_seq_one_letter_code
_entity_poly.pdbx_strand_id
1 'polypeptide(L)'
;RFPPPSVLTIGIMYTRLGAVTHPKEVAMQVGDILRKKAARVATVRMNETVAIAAQLMRSSNISALVVKDVVRTEGNTAVGMFTERDVVRAIAEHGAAGVNMRVSQFISVQQLVSCTSTDTLEHVRHLMSKHHIRHVPVIDNYSLIGVVSIRDISTAFDDEATPFNLAASA
;
A
#
# COMPACT_ATOMS: atom_id res chain seq x y z
N ARG A 1 39.57 52.45 -41.81
CA ARG A 1 39.63 52.02 -40.41
C ARG A 1 38.35 52.51 -39.71
N PHE A 2 37.37 51.62 -39.58
CA PHE A 2 36.11 51.91 -38.87
C PHE A 2 36.26 51.53 -37.38
N PRO A 3 35.76 52.33 -36.45
CA PRO A 3 35.73 51.97 -35.05
C PRO A 3 34.66 50.91 -34.76
N PRO A 4 34.87 50.01 -33.76
CA PRO A 4 33.89 49.02 -33.39
C PRO A 4 32.66 49.63 -32.71
N PRO A 5 31.46 49.00 -32.81
CA PRO A 5 30.25 49.49 -32.18
C PRO A 5 30.30 49.30 -30.67
N SER A 6 29.87 50.35 -29.98
CA SER A 6 29.72 50.42 -28.52
C SER A 6 28.65 49.41 -28.03
N VAL A 7 29.06 48.60 -27.02
CA VAL A 7 28.17 47.65 -26.34
C VAL A 7 27.18 48.40 -25.46
N LEU A 8 25.91 48.43 -25.85
CA LEU A 8 24.83 48.88 -25.01
C LEU A 8 24.57 47.83 -23.95
N THR A 9 24.96 48.12 -22.72
CA THR A 9 24.64 47.32 -21.52
C THR A 9 23.16 47.48 -21.21
N ILE A 10 22.34 46.46 -21.62
CA ILE A 10 20.95 46.36 -21.18
C ILE A 10 21.01 45.73 -19.76
N GLY A 11 20.86 46.60 -18.77
CA GLY A 11 20.67 46.18 -17.38
C GLY A 11 19.31 45.50 -17.25
N ILE A 12 19.26 44.16 -17.26
CA ILE A 12 18.07 43.39 -16.86
C ILE A 12 17.98 43.50 -15.35
N MET A 13 17.06 44.31 -14.90
CA MET A 13 16.67 44.41 -13.50
C MET A 13 15.90 43.18 -13.12
N TYR A 14 16.57 42.16 -12.55
CA TYR A 14 15.93 41.02 -11.93
C TYR A 14 15.19 41.49 -10.69
N THR A 15 13.93 41.82 -10.84
CA THR A 15 13.01 41.99 -9.71
C THR A 15 12.96 40.64 -8.99
N ARG A 16 13.43 40.60 -7.78
CA ARG A 16 13.37 39.50 -6.84
C ARG A 16 11.89 39.11 -6.66
N LEU A 17 11.37 38.20 -7.49
CA LEU A 17 10.10 37.54 -7.18
C LEU A 17 10.27 36.84 -5.86
N GLY A 18 9.38 37.19 -4.90
CA GLY A 18 9.35 36.57 -3.59
C GLY A 18 9.34 35.05 -3.68
N ALA A 19 10.05 34.41 -2.78
CA ALA A 19 10.03 32.99 -2.62
C ALA A 19 8.57 32.51 -2.61
N VAL A 20 8.15 31.84 -3.66
CA VAL A 20 6.90 31.08 -3.65
C VAL A 20 7.15 29.96 -2.65
N THR A 21 6.69 30.17 -1.43
CA THR A 21 6.59 29.09 -0.45
C THR A 21 5.55 28.14 -1.03
N HIS A 22 6.01 27.06 -1.70
CA HIS A 22 5.13 25.95 -2.00
C HIS A 22 4.50 25.54 -0.68
N PRO A 23 3.16 25.48 -0.57
CA PRO A 23 2.54 24.90 0.60
C PRO A 23 3.14 23.52 0.74
N LYS A 24 3.62 23.18 1.93
CA LYS A 24 4.20 21.88 2.26
C LYS A 24 3.20 20.83 1.78
N GLU A 25 3.51 20.17 0.66
CA GLU A 25 2.66 19.16 0.06
C GLU A 25 2.42 18.13 1.15
N VAL A 26 1.19 18.06 1.65
CA VAL A 26 0.85 17.13 2.72
C VAL A 26 0.89 15.76 2.08
N ALA A 27 1.97 15.03 2.33
CA ALA A 27 2.15 13.71 1.77
C ALA A 27 0.93 12.84 2.12
N MET A 28 0.32 12.23 1.09
CA MET A 28 -0.84 11.37 1.25
C MET A 28 -0.53 10.22 2.21
N GLN A 29 -1.43 9.98 3.15
CA GLN A 29 -1.27 8.96 4.19
C GLN A 29 -2.13 7.72 3.89
N VAL A 30 -1.77 6.60 4.49
CA VAL A 30 -2.53 5.34 4.44
C VAL A 30 -3.97 5.54 4.87
N GLY A 31 -4.21 6.36 5.90
CA GLY A 31 -5.54 6.71 6.39
C GLY A 31 -6.45 7.32 5.33
N ASP A 32 -5.88 8.06 4.35
CA ASP A 32 -6.64 8.66 3.26
C ASP A 32 -7.23 7.58 2.34
N ILE A 33 -6.44 6.55 2.04
CA ILE A 33 -6.91 5.38 1.27
C ILE A 33 -8.00 4.63 2.05
N LEU A 34 -7.77 4.36 3.34
CA LEU A 34 -8.72 3.61 4.14
C LEU A 34 -10.07 4.31 4.28
N ARG A 35 -10.10 5.64 4.31
CA ARG A 35 -11.34 6.42 4.32
C ARG A 35 -12.13 6.31 3.02
N LYS A 36 -11.44 6.24 1.88
CA LYS A 36 -12.07 6.05 0.56
C LYS A 36 -12.54 4.61 0.33
N LYS A 37 -11.85 3.65 0.97
CA LYS A 37 -12.09 2.23 0.80
C LYS A 37 -13.03 1.76 1.91
N ALA A 38 -14.30 1.41 1.59
CA ALA A 38 -15.22 0.78 2.53
C ALA A 38 -14.68 -0.60 2.95
N ALA A 39 -13.71 -0.61 3.87
CA ALA A 39 -12.85 -1.75 4.12
C ALA A 39 -13.42 -2.68 5.18
N ARG A 40 -14.10 -3.73 4.75
CA ARG A 40 -14.16 -4.96 5.55
C ARG A 40 -12.82 -5.67 5.39
N VAL A 41 -12.04 -5.77 6.47
CA VAL A 41 -10.82 -6.58 6.47
C VAL A 41 -11.21 -8.05 6.46
N ALA A 42 -10.91 -8.73 5.34
CA ALA A 42 -11.13 -10.16 5.26
C ALA A 42 -10.02 -10.91 6.03
N THR A 43 -10.44 -11.81 6.88
CA THR A 43 -9.53 -12.55 7.78
C THR A 43 -9.76 -14.04 7.69
N VAL A 44 -8.72 -14.81 7.98
CA VAL A 44 -8.76 -16.26 8.12
C VAL A 44 -8.05 -16.66 9.42
N ARG A 45 -8.43 -17.78 10.03
CA ARG A 45 -7.77 -18.30 11.22
C ARG A 45 -6.59 -19.19 10.83
N MET A 46 -5.58 -19.26 11.71
CA MET A 46 -4.39 -20.10 11.50
C MET A 46 -4.70 -21.58 11.28
N ASN A 47 -5.75 -22.09 11.92
CA ASN A 47 -6.14 -23.50 11.85
C ASN A 47 -7.08 -23.84 10.69
N GLU A 48 -7.54 -22.84 9.93
CA GLU A 48 -8.33 -23.08 8.71
C GLU A 48 -7.44 -23.66 7.59
N THR A 49 -8.09 -24.30 6.61
CA THR A 49 -7.38 -24.91 5.50
C THR A 49 -7.09 -23.91 4.39
N VAL A 50 -6.10 -24.22 3.55
CA VAL A 50 -5.80 -23.49 2.33
C VAL A 50 -7.02 -23.40 1.41
N ALA A 51 -7.83 -24.47 1.32
CA ALA A 51 -9.07 -24.49 0.55
C ALA A 51 -10.07 -23.43 1.03
N ILE A 52 -10.29 -23.31 2.35
CA ILE A 52 -11.18 -22.31 2.94
C ILE A 52 -10.65 -20.90 2.66
N ALA A 53 -9.35 -20.68 2.83
CA ALA A 53 -8.73 -19.39 2.53
C ALA A 53 -8.91 -19.01 1.04
N ALA A 54 -8.68 -19.94 0.12
CA ALA A 54 -8.88 -19.73 -1.31
C ALA A 54 -10.35 -19.41 -1.66
N GLN A 55 -11.32 -20.11 -1.03
CA GLN A 55 -12.75 -19.82 -1.21
C GLN A 55 -13.11 -18.41 -0.69
N LEU A 56 -12.56 -17.99 0.46
CA LEU A 56 -12.77 -16.65 1.00
C LEU A 56 -12.20 -15.57 0.06
N MET A 57 -10.98 -15.76 -0.46
CA MET A 57 -10.40 -14.84 -1.44
C MET A 57 -11.27 -14.74 -2.69
N ARG A 58 -11.71 -15.88 -3.24
CA ARG A 58 -12.57 -15.94 -4.44
C ARG A 58 -13.90 -15.26 -4.22
N SER A 59 -14.60 -15.54 -3.11
CA SER A 59 -15.94 -14.99 -2.82
C SER A 59 -15.91 -13.49 -2.53
N SER A 60 -14.83 -13.00 -1.93
CA SER A 60 -14.64 -11.58 -1.59
C SER A 60 -13.93 -10.78 -2.69
N ASN A 61 -13.54 -11.43 -3.81
CA ASN A 61 -12.76 -10.84 -4.91
C ASN A 61 -11.49 -10.12 -4.42
N ILE A 62 -10.73 -10.77 -3.55
CA ILE A 62 -9.49 -10.25 -2.97
C ILE A 62 -8.38 -11.30 -3.11
N SER A 63 -7.12 -10.85 -3.13
CA SER A 63 -5.94 -11.70 -3.30
C SER A 63 -5.11 -11.92 -2.03
N ALA A 64 -5.59 -11.42 -0.89
CA ALA A 64 -4.90 -11.57 0.39
C ALA A 64 -5.89 -11.53 1.57
N LEU A 65 -5.58 -12.31 2.60
CA LEU A 65 -6.30 -12.38 3.86
C LEU A 65 -5.35 -12.06 5.01
N VAL A 66 -5.83 -11.37 6.03
CA VAL A 66 -5.10 -11.26 7.29
C VAL A 66 -5.33 -12.53 8.08
N VAL A 67 -4.24 -13.15 8.51
CA VAL A 67 -4.31 -14.33 9.36
C VAL A 67 -4.41 -13.89 10.82
N LYS A 68 -5.42 -14.38 11.51
CA LYS A 68 -5.64 -14.11 12.94
C LYS A 68 -5.43 -15.35 13.77
N ASP A 69 -4.81 -15.14 14.92
CA ASP A 69 -4.78 -16.13 16.01
C ASP A 69 -5.59 -15.63 17.20
N VAL A 70 -6.14 -16.56 17.95
CA VAL A 70 -6.87 -16.27 19.20
C VAL A 70 -5.89 -16.38 20.35
N VAL A 71 -5.35 -15.26 20.77
CA VAL A 71 -4.54 -15.20 21.99
C VAL A 71 -5.48 -15.03 23.18
N ARG A 72 -5.38 -15.93 24.16
CA ARG A 72 -6.32 -15.99 25.33
C ARG A 72 -6.44 -14.69 26.12
N THR A 73 -5.42 -13.85 26.09
CA THR A 73 -5.33 -12.60 26.87
C THR A 73 -5.55 -11.32 26.05
N GLU A 74 -5.32 -11.37 24.73
CA GLU A 74 -5.28 -10.17 23.87
C GLU A 74 -6.33 -10.19 22.73
N GLY A 75 -7.17 -11.23 22.67
CA GLY A 75 -8.18 -11.36 21.62
C GLY A 75 -7.60 -11.83 20.28
N ASN A 76 -8.25 -11.42 19.20
CA ASN A 76 -7.85 -11.77 17.84
C ASN A 76 -6.68 -10.89 17.35
N THR A 77 -5.46 -11.43 17.39
CA THR A 77 -4.26 -10.71 16.93
C THR A 77 -3.95 -11.07 15.48
N ALA A 78 -3.62 -10.07 14.65
CA ALA A 78 -3.07 -10.30 13.33
C ALA A 78 -1.66 -10.88 13.45
N VAL A 79 -1.45 -12.10 12.91
CA VAL A 79 -0.19 -12.84 13.04
C VAL A 79 0.52 -13.08 11.71
N GLY A 80 -0.14 -12.76 10.59
CA GLY A 80 0.44 -12.95 9.27
C GLY A 80 -0.48 -12.51 8.14
N MET A 81 0.03 -12.63 6.93
CA MET A 81 -0.74 -12.48 5.69
C MET A 81 -0.71 -13.81 4.94
N PHE A 82 -1.85 -14.19 4.36
CA PHE A 82 -1.99 -15.34 3.49
C PHE A 82 -2.55 -14.88 2.14
N THR A 83 -1.89 -15.24 1.05
CA THR A 83 -2.16 -14.70 -0.28
C THR A 83 -2.40 -15.79 -1.32
N GLU A 84 -2.87 -15.42 -2.51
CA GLU A 84 -2.97 -16.33 -3.66
C GLU A 84 -1.63 -17.01 -3.98
N ARG A 85 -0.49 -16.34 -3.76
CA ARG A 85 0.85 -16.92 -3.93
C ARG A 85 1.06 -18.11 -2.98
N ASP A 86 0.56 -18.05 -1.77
CA ASP A 86 0.67 -19.11 -0.78
C ASP A 86 -0.19 -20.31 -1.16
N VAL A 87 -1.38 -20.08 -1.76
CA VAL A 87 -2.21 -21.13 -2.34
C VAL A 87 -1.46 -21.85 -3.46
N VAL A 88 -0.88 -21.10 -4.39
CA VAL A 88 -0.08 -21.68 -5.49
C VAL A 88 1.10 -22.48 -4.95
N ARG A 89 1.80 -21.94 -3.94
CA ARG A 89 2.93 -22.63 -3.28
C ARG A 89 2.48 -23.94 -2.63
N ALA A 90 1.37 -23.93 -1.89
CA ALA A 90 0.83 -25.12 -1.26
C ALA A 90 0.55 -26.24 -2.28
N ILE A 91 -0.02 -25.90 -3.43
CA ILE A 91 -0.31 -26.85 -4.51
C ILE A 91 1.00 -27.33 -5.19
N ALA A 92 1.93 -26.42 -5.45
CA ALA A 92 3.19 -26.73 -6.12
C ALA A 92 4.08 -27.67 -5.27
N GLU A 93 4.12 -27.47 -3.95
CA GLU A 93 4.96 -28.25 -3.02
C GLU A 93 4.30 -29.58 -2.58
N HIS A 94 2.96 -29.61 -2.47
CA HIS A 94 2.24 -30.75 -1.85
C HIS A 94 1.16 -31.34 -2.74
N GLY A 95 1.01 -30.88 -4.00
CA GLY A 95 -0.01 -31.37 -4.93
C GLY A 95 -1.43 -31.20 -4.36
N ALA A 96 -2.29 -32.19 -4.62
CA ALA A 96 -3.67 -32.15 -4.15
C ALA A 96 -3.82 -32.15 -2.60
N ALA A 97 -2.82 -32.60 -1.86
CA ALA A 97 -2.85 -32.56 -0.40
C ALA A 97 -2.70 -31.13 0.15
N GLY A 98 -2.04 -30.23 -0.62
CA GLY A 98 -1.77 -28.84 -0.19
C GLY A 98 -3.03 -28.07 0.18
N VAL A 99 -4.16 -28.32 -0.51
CA VAL A 99 -5.41 -27.59 -0.23
C VAL A 99 -6.02 -27.94 1.14
N ASN A 100 -5.70 -29.10 1.70
CA ASN A 100 -6.18 -29.54 3.00
C ASN A 100 -5.23 -29.19 4.15
N MET A 101 -4.05 -28.62 3.84
CA MET A 101 -3.09 -28.19 4.83
C MET A 101 -3.57 -26.90 5.52
N ARG A 102 -3.07 -26.65 6.72
CA ARG A 102 -3.45 -25.46 7.51
C ARG A 102 -2.72 -24.22 7.02
N VAL A 103 -3.39 -23.08 7.05
CA VAL A 103 -2.83 -21.76 6.73
C VAL A 103 -1.56 -21.48 7.54
N SER A 104 -1.52 -21.91 8.83
CA SER A 104 -0.36 -21.74 9.71
C SER A 104 0.94 -22.32 9.17
N GLN A 105 0.89 -23.31 8.27
CA GLN A 105 2.09 -23.95 7.72
C GLN A 105 2.75 -23.11 6.60
N PHE A 106 2.05 -22.09 6.09
CA PHE A 106 2.51 -21.27 4.97
C PHE A 106 2.81 -19.81 5.35
N ILE A 107 2.55 -19.42 6.59
CA ILE A 107 2.82 -18.07 7.08
C ILE A 107 4.03 -18.04 8.01
N SER A 108 4.77 -16.93 8.01
CA SER A 108 5.82 -16.66 8.98
C SER A 108 5.30 -15.68 10.03
N VAL A 109 4.96 -16.20 11.20
CA VAL A 109 4.40 -15.42 12.32
C VAL A 109 5.39 -14.35 12.83
N GLN A 110 6.70 -14.58 12.68
CA GLN A 110 7.74 -13.68 13.19
C GLN A 110 8.07 -12.50 12.27
N GLN A 111 7.45 -12.41 11.09
CA GLN A 111 7.79 -11.43 10.06
C GLN A 111 6.58 -10.68 9.52
N LEU A 112 5.57 -10.39 10.35
CA LEU A 112 4.47 -9.55 9.93
C LEU A 112 4.95 -8.12 9.70
N VAL A 113 5.10 -7.73 8.43
CA VAL A 113 5.33 -6.35 8.03
C VAL A 113 3.99 -5.62 8.07
N SER A 114 3.89 -4.59 8.87
CA SER A 114 2.69 -3.76 9.03
C SER A 114 3.04 -2.28 8.91
N CYS A 115 2.03 -1.44 8.73
CA CYS A 115 2.13 0.01 8.79
C CYS A 115 1.00 0.59 9.67
N THR A 116 1.05 1.88 9.91
CA THR A 116 0.02 2.65 10.61
C THR A 116 -0.78 3.50 9.63
N SER A 117 -1.93 4.03 10.06
CA SER A 117 -2.74 4.95 9.24
C SER A 117 -2.03 6.28 8.96
N THR A 118 -1.06 6.67 9.79
CA THR A 118 -0.28 7.91 9.66
C THR A 118 0.95 7.77 8.77
N ASP A 119 1.31 6.55 8.36
CA ASP A 119 2.42 6.34 7.44
C ASP A 119 2.09 6.91 6.04
N THR A 120 3.13 7.44 5.39
CA THR A 120 2.99 7.94 4.01
C THR A 120 2.89 6.79 3.03
N LEU A 121 2.17 7.01 1.92
CA LEU A 121 2.04 6.01 0.85
C LEU A 121 3.40 5.63 0.27
N GLU A 122 4.32 6.59 0.17
CA GLU A 122 5.67 6.32 -0.32
C GLU A 122 6.45 5.41 0.62
N HIS A 123 6.36 5.63 1.94
CA HIS A 123 6.97 4.74 2.93
C HIS A 123 6.44 3.31 2.78
N VAL A 124 5.12 3.14 2.68
CA VAL A 124 4.51 1.81 2.54
C VAL A 124 4.89 1.15 1.20
N ARG A 125 4.96 1.93 0.11
CA ARG A 125 5.46 1.44 -1.19
C ARG A 125 6.90 0.92 -1.07
N HIS A 126 7.75 1.64 -0.33
CA HIS A 126 9.12 1.20 -0.07
C HIS A 126 9.16 -0.10 0.75
N LEU A 127 8.33 -0.22 1.81
CA LEU A 127 8.21 -1.46 2.58
C LEU A 127 7.79 -2.64 1.69
N MET A 128 6.79 -2.45 0.82
CA MET A 128 6.33 -3.48 -0.12
C MET A 128 7.46 -3.93 -1.05
N SER A 129 8.23 -2.98 -1.59
CA SER A 129 9.38 -3.29 -2.46
C SER A 129 10.48 -4.04 -1.71
N LYS A 130 10.86 -3.55 -0.54
CA LYS A 130 11.93 -4.14 0.29
C LYS A 130 11.63 -5.58 0.71
N HIS A 131 10.38 -5.86 1.05
CA HIS A 131 9.96 -7.18 1.54
C HIS A 131 9.32 -8.06 0.46
N HIS A 132 9.27 -7.59 -0.80
CA HIS A 132 8.65 -8.30 -1.94
C HIS A 132 7.18 -8.70 -1.68
N ILE A 133 6.44 -7.85 -0.97
CA ILE A 133 5.02 -8.01 -0.64
C ILE A 133 4.18 -6.97 -1.35
N ARG A 134 2.89 -7.26 -1.57
CA ARG A 134 1.95 -6.37 -2.26
C ARG A 134 0.75 -5.97 -1.41
N HIS A 135 0.69 -6.47 -0.18
CA HIS A 135 -0.36 -6.17 0.79
C HIS A 135 0.28 -5.97 2.14
N VAL A 136 -0.11 -4.92 2.84
CA VAL A 136 0.40 -4.58 4.17
C VAL A 136 -0.81 -4.33 5.07
N PRO A 137 -0.95 -5.04 6.20
CA PRO A 137 -1.97 -4.75 7.20
C PRO A 137 -1.68 -3.42 7.88
N VAL A 138 -2.73 -2.66 8.13
CA VAL A 138 -2.67 -1.39 8.85
C VAL A 138 -3.10 -1.63 10.28
N ILE A 139 -2.19 -1.35 11.22
CA ILE A 139 -2.39 -1.63 12.65
C ILE A 139 -2.15 -0.34 13.43
N ASP A 140 -3.20 0.19 14.04
CA ASP A 140 -3.14 1.33 14.93
C ASP A 140 -3.47 0.87 16.35
N ASN A 141 -2.66 1.27 17.31
CA ASN A 141 -2.88 0.95 18.73
C ASN A 141 -3.21 -0.55 18.96
N TYR A 142 -2.41 -1.43 18.36
CA TYR A 142 -2.58 -2.89 18.40
C TYR A 142 -3.88 -3.41 17.74
N SER A 143 -4.64 -2.54 17.06
CA SER A 143 -5.88 -2.90 16.37
C SER A 143 -5.69 -2.93 14.87
N LEU A 144 -6.10 -4.02 14.24
CA LEU A 144 -6.14 -4.15 12.79
C LEU A 144 -7.28 -3.29 12.24
N ILE A 145 -6.96 -2.20 11.54
CA ILE A 145 -7.93 -1.25 11.00
C ILE A 145 -8.14 -1.38 9.49
N GLY A 146 -7.20 -2.00 8.77
CA GLY A 146 -7.31 -2.14 7.32
C GLY A 146 -6.21 -2.99 6.71
N VAL A 147 -6.26 -3.09 5.38
CA VAL A 147 -5.18 -3.62 4.53
C VAL A 147 -5.01 -2.68 3.34
N VAL A 148 -3.80 -2.25 3.09
CA VAL A 148 -3.44 -1.50 1.89
C VAL A 148 -2.69 -2.40 0.91
N SER A 149 -3.03 -2.29 -0.38
CA SER A 149 -2.36 -3.02 -1.45
C SER A 149 -1.55 -2.07 -2.33
N ILE A 150 -0.61 -2.62 -3.09
CA ILE A 150 0.15 -1.85 -4.07
C ILE A 150 -0.76 -1.19 -5.12
N ARG A 151 -1.90 -1.83 -5.46
CA ARG A 151 -2.90 -1.26 -6.36
C ARG A 151 -3.56 -0.03 -5.76
N ASP A 152 -3.93 -0.08 -4.48
CA ASP A 152 -4.53 1.07 -3.78
C ASP A 152 -3.58 2.28 -3.82
N ILE A 153 -2.28 2.04 -3.61
CA ILE A 153 -1.24 3.08 -3.66
C ILE A 153 -1.10 3.64 -5.09
N SER A 154 -1.03 2.77 -6.11
CA SER A 154 -0.91 3.22 -7.51
C SER A 154 -2.11 4.07 -7.92
N THR A 155 -3.34 3.61 -7.61
CA THR A 155 -4.56 4.37 -7.91
C THR A 155 -4.56 5.74 -7.22
N ALA A 156 -4.09 5.80 -5.97
CA ALA A 156 -4.03 7.06 -5.24
C ALA A 156 -3.08 8.08 -5.89
N PHE A 157 -1.92 7.63 -6.39
CA PHE A 157 -1.00 8.51 -7.14
C PHE A 157 -1.54 8.91 -8.51
N ASP A 158 -2.26 8.01 -9.21
CA ASP A 158 -2.89 8.32 -10.49
C ASP A 158 -4.00 9.37 -10.33
N ASP A 159 -4.79 9.29 -9.26
CA ASP A 159 -5.83 10.28 -8.91
C ASP A 159 -5.22 11.68 -8.65
N GLU A 160 -4.05 11.76 -8.00
CA GLU A 160 -3.34 13.04 -7.78
C GLU A 160 -2.77 13.62 -9.09
N ALA A 161 -2.32 12.76 -10.01
CA ALA A 161 -1.74 13.21 -11.28
C ALA A 161 -2.78 13.79 -12.27
N THR A 162 -4.08 13.64 -12.02
CA THR A 162 -5.17 14.00 -12.97
C THR A 162 -5.93 15.32 -12.70
N PRO A 163 -5.53 16.29 -11.88
CA PRO A 163 -6.35 17.50 -11.65
C PRO A 163 -6.22 18.59 -12.70
N PHE A 164 -5.49 18.44 -13.82
CA PHE A 164 -5.17 19.64 -14.64
C PHE A 164 -5.44 19.55 -16.14
N ASN A 165 -6.46 18.88 -16.65
CA ASN A 165 -6.72 18.93 -18.10
C ASN A 165 -8.19 18.99 -18.55
N LEU A 166 -9.11 19.62 -17.82
CA LEU A 166 -10.51 19.80 -18.26
C LEU A 166 -10.96 21.28 -18.34
N ALA A 167 -10.07 22.27 -18.24
CA ALA A 167 -10.44 23.68 -18.30
C ALA A 167 -9.81 24.46 -19.49
N ALA A 168 -9.29 23.77 -20.50
CA ALA A 168 -8.69 24.45 -21.67
C ALA A 168 -9.30 23.98 -22.97
N SER A 169 -10.64 23.91 -23.08
CA SER A 169 -11.37 23.76 -24.34
C SER A 169 -12.81 24.27 -24.16
N ALA A 170 -12.95 25.59 -24.09
CA ALA A 170 -14.21 26.28 -24.36
C ALA A 170 -13.88 27.64 -24.99
#